data_3a30dc5cead714791dadd505e8ad90f6
#
_entry.id   3a30dc5cead714791dadd505e8ad90f6
#
_cell.length_a   1.000
_cell.length_b   1.000
_cell.length_c   1.000
_cell.angle_alpha   90.00
_cell.angle_beta   90.00
_cell.angle_gamma   90.00
#
_symmetry.space_group_name_H-M   'P 1'
#
loop_
_entity.id
_entity.type
_entity.pdbx_description
1 polymer ?
#
loop_
_entity_poly.entity_id
_entity_poly.type
_entity_poly.pdbx_seq_one_letter_code
_entity_poly.pdbx_strand_id
1 'polypeptide(L)'
;MPKQPTPQIVLTHFDWSLARLKEAIEKEDTEYYRGAALQRFGLTYDMALKTIRAFAKEQDHTCTDDESCFLWVEEKQWLKKDTDWNVMLVDYQRVQSQPEGEEADKIYDQLKTYYILFNHLSECMKLAGE
;
A
#
# COMPACT_ATOMS: atom_id res chain seq x y z
N MET A 1 -18.96 -0.30 23.69
CA MET A 1 -18.12 0.54 22.82
C MET A 1 -17.48 -0.28 21.74
N PRO A 2 -17.67 0.11 20.48
CA PRO A 2 -16.94 -0.58 19.44
C PRO A 2 -15.45 -0.30 19.60
N LYS A 3 -14.68 -1.33 19.80
CA LYS A 3 -13.23 -1.20 19.85
C LYS A 3 -12.72 -0.98 18.44
N GLN A 4 -11.89 0.04 18.26
CA GLN A 4 -11.19 0.18 17.00
C GLN A 4 -10.21 -0.98 16.85
N PRO A 5 -10.00 -1.49 15.62
CA PRO A 5 -9.01 -2.54 15.40
C PRO A 5 -7.65 -2.11 15.91
N THR A 6 -6.94 -3.02 16.56
CA THR A 6 -5.57 -2.74 16.98
C THR A 6 -4.68 -2.62 15.75
N PRO A 7 -3.56 -1.88 15.81
CA PRO A 7 -2.63 -1.82 14.70
C PRO A 7 -2.17 -3.19 14.22
N GLN A 8 -1.99 -4.14 15.12
CA GLN A 8 -1.54 -5.49 14.79
C GLN A 8 -2.58 -6.24 13.96
N ILE A 9 -3.86 -6.07 14.26
CA ILE A 9 -4.94 -6.69 13.48
C ILE A 9 -4.99 -6.10 12.07
N VAL A 10 -4.91 -4.79 11.96
CA VAL A 10 -4.94 -4.11 10.65
C VAL A 10 -3.71 -4.50 9.83
N LEU A 11 -2.56 -4.61 10.49
CA LEU A 11 -1.31 -5.06 9.86
C LEU A 11 -1.45 -6.47 9.28
N THR A 12 -2.12 -7.37 10.00
CA THR A 12 -2.40 -8.72 9.51
C THR A 12 -3.20 -8.68 8.21
N HIS A 13 -4.21 -7.81 8.16
CA HIS A 13 -5.01 -7.63 6.93
C HIS A 13 -4.19 -7.03 5.81
N PHE A 14 -3.28 -6.12 6.11
CA PHE A 14 -2.36 -5.53 5.15
C PHE A 14 -1.44 -6.62 4.57
N ASP A 15 -0.86 -7.46 5.41
CA ASP A 15 -0.01 -8.58 4.97
C ASP A 15 -0.78 -9.54 4.07
N TRP A 16 -2.03 -9.81 4.39
CA TRP A 16 -2.87 -10.65 3.56
C TRP A 16 -3.10 -10.02 2.18
N SER A 17 -3.36 -8.70 2.15
CA SER A 17 -3.51 -7.97 0.88
C SER A 17 -2.22 -7.99 0.06
N LEU A 18 -1.07 -7.88 0.73
CA LEU A 18 0.24 -7.97 0.08
C LEU A 18 0.43 -9.34 -0.59
N ALA A 19 0.05 -10.41 0.10
CA ALA A 19 0.14 -11.75 -0.46
C ALA A 19 -0.73 -11.90 -1.71
N ARG A 20 -1.93 -11.32 -1.69
CA ARG A 20 -2.84 -11.35 -2.85
C ARG A 20 -2.26 -10.54 -4.02
N LEU A 21 -1.67 -9.38 -3.73
CA LEU A 21 -1.03 -8.57 -4.76
C LEU A 21 0.15 -9.32 -5.40
N LYS A 22 0.98 -9.95 -4.59
CA LYS A 22 2.10 -10.75 -5.07
C LYS A 22 1.64 -11.85 -6.02
N GLU A 23 0.61 -12.60 -5.62
CA GLU A 23 0.03 -13.64 -6.46
C GLU A 23 -0.43 -13.09 -7.81
N ALA A 24 -1.10 -11.93 -7.79
CA ALA A 24 -1.61 -11.31 -9.01
C ALA A 24 -0.47 -10.87 -9.93
N ILE A 25 0.61 -10.33 -9.38
CA ILE A 25 1.79 -9.90 -10.15
C ILE A 25 2.50 -11.11 -10.78
N GLU A 26 2.49 -12.26 -10.11
CA GLU A 26 3.17 -13.48 -10.57
C GLU A 26 2.38 -14.28 -11.59
N LYS A 27 1.13 -13.91 -11.88
CA LYS A 27 0.32 -14.56 -12.90
C LYS A 27 0.85 -14.23 -14.29
N GLU A 28 0.37 -15.00 -15.27
CA GLU A 28 0.71 -14.78 -16.68
C GLU A 28 0.39 -13.33 -17.09
N ASP A 29 1.22 -12.75 -17.94
CA ASP A 29 1.06 -11.39 -18.42
C ASP A 29 -0.02 -11.35 -19.51
N THR A 30 -1.28 -11.32 -19.09
CA THR A 30 -2.43 -11.16 -19.95
C THR A 30 -3.21 -9.92 -19.55
N GLU A 31 -4.02 -9.41 -20.45
CA GLU A 31 -4.89 -8.25 -20.17
C GLU A 31 -5.75 -8.48 -18.94
N TYR A 32 -6.31 -9.68 -18.83
CA TYR A 32 -7.15 -10.06 -17.68
C TYR A 32 -6.37 -10.00 -16.37
N TYR A 33 -5.18 -10.63 -16.31
CA TYR A 33 -4.40 -10.66 -15.09
C TYR A 33 -3.77 -9.32 -14.75
N ARG A 34 -3.45 -8.49 -15.77
CA ARG A 34 -2.98 -7.12 -15.52
C ARG A 34 -4.07 -6.30 -14.85
N GLY A 35 -5.31 -6.40 -15.34
CA GLY A 35 -6.45 -5.72 -14.72
C GLY A 35 -6.67 -6.16 -13.28
N ALA A 36 -6.60 -7.47 -13.03
CA ALA A 36 -6.73 -8.02 -11.69
C ALA A 36 -5.63 -7.51 -10.76
N ALA A 37 -4.39 -7.42 -11.24
CA ALA A 37 -3.26 -6.93 -10.46
C ALA A 37 -3.43 -5.46 -10.10
N LEU A 38 -3.92 -4.63 -11.02
CA LEU A 38 -4.19 -3.22 -10.75
C LEU A 38 -5.26 -3.06 -9.66
N GLN A 39 -6.31 -3.87 -9.72
CA GLN A 39 -7.35 -3.87 -8.70
C GLN A 39 -6.78 -4.27 -7.34
N ARG A 40 -5.94 -5.29 -7.29
CA ARG A 40 -5.28 -5.72 -6.06
C ARG A 40 -4.36 -4.64 -5.51
N PHE A 41 -3.66 -3.93 -6.37
CA PHE A 41 -2.83 -2.79 -5.95
C PHE A 41 -3.67 -1.74 -5.23
N GLY A 42 -4.82 -1.37 -5.79
CA GLY A 42 -5.72 -0.39 -5.16
C GLY A 42 -6.17 -0.82 -3.78
N LEU A 43 -6.56 -2.10 -3.63
CA LEU A 43 -6.98 -2.65 -2.33
C LEU A 43 -5.83 -2.69 -1.33
N THR A 44 -4.62 -3.04 -1.80
CA THR A 44 -3.43 -3.07 -0.95
C THR A 44 -3.06 -1.67 -0.47
N TYR A 45 -3.14 -0.69 -1.37
CA TYR A 45 -2.91 0.72 -1.03
C TYR A 45 -3.88 1.17 0.06
N ASP A 46 -5.17 0.87 -0.10
CA ASP A 46 -6.18 1.23 0.91
C ASP A 46 -5.85 0.62 2.26
N MET A 47 -5.44 -0.64 2.28
CA MET A 47 -5.05 -1.32 3.52
C MET A 47 -3.78 -0.72 4.12
N ALA A 48 -2.82 -0.32 3.28
CA ALA A 48 -1.61 0.34 3.75
C ALA A 48 -1.95 1.63 4.49
N LEU A 49 -2.81 2.47 3.92
CA LEU A 49 -3.21 3.73 4.54
C LEU A 49 -3.98 3.50 5.85
N LYS A 50 -4.87 2.51 5.87
CA LYS A 50 -5.57 2.12 7.09
C LYS A 50 -4.60 1.72 8.19
N THR A 51 -3.58 0.94 7.83
CA THR A 51 -2.58 0.46 8.77
C THR A 51 -1.73 1.62 9.29
N ILE A 52 -1.30 2.51 8.41
CA ILE A 52 -0.54 3.71 8.80
C ILE A 52 -1.33 4.53 9.80
N ARG A 53 -2.62 4.78 9.52
CA ARG A 53 -3.48 5.55 10.41
C ARG A 53 -3.64 4.89 11.78
N ALA A 54 -3.73 3.56 11.82
CA ALA A 54 -3.85 2.83 13.09
C ALA A 54 -2.58 2.96 13.92
N PHE A 55 -1.41 2.83 13.31
CA PHE A 55 -0.13 3.00 14.00
C PHE A 55 0.08 4.44 14.45
N ALA A 56 -0.27 5.40 13.62
CA ALA A 56 -0.16 6.82 13.96
C ALA A 56 -1.02 7.17 15.17
N LYS A 57 -2.27 6.70 15.16
CA LYS A 57 -3.21 6.97 16.26
C LYS A 57 -2.71 6.44 17.58
N GLU A 58 -2.08 5.27 17.59
CA GLU A 58 -1.50 4.70 18.80
C GLU A 58 -0.39 5.58 19.37
N GLN A 59 0.25 6.40 18.54
CA GLN A 59 1.27 7.36 18.94
C GLN A 59 0.72 8.79 19.06
N ASP A 60 -0.60 8.91 19.24
CA ASP A 60 -1.31 10.18 19.39
C ASP A 60 -1.13 11.12 18.19
N HIS A 61 -0.95 10.55 16.99
CA HIS A 61 -0.82 11.30 15.76
C HIS A 61 -1.98 11.02 14.83
N THR A 62 -2.53 12.04 14.20
CA THR A 62 -3.61 11.91 13.23
C THR A 62 -3.13 12.34 11.85
N CYS A 63 -3.15 11.44 10.89
CA CYS A 63 -2.91 11.80 9.50
C CYS A 63 -4.24 12.21 8.87
N THR A 64 -4.29 13.41 8.30
CA THR A 64 -5.52 13.95 7.72
C THR A 64 -5.76 13.49 6.29
N ASP A 65 -4.69 13.22 5.54
CA ASP A 65 -4.78 12.75 4.16
C ASP A 65 -3.65 11.75 3.88
N ASP A 66 -3.66 11.20 2.66
CA ASP A 66 -2.68 10.19 2.28
C ASP A 66 -1.25 10.76 2.30
N GLU A 67 -1.08 11.98 1.82
CA GLU A 67 0.22 12.63 1.81
C GLU A 67 0.79 12.75 3.23
N SER A 68 -0.01 13.22 4.18
CA SER A 68 0.44 13.36 5.57
C SER A 68 0.78 12.01 6.19
N CYS A 69 0.06 10.94 5.82
CA CYS A 69 0.37 9.58 6.28
C CYS A 69 1.74 9.12 5.77
N PHE A 70 2.03 9.35 4.49
CA PHE A 70 3.33 8.96 3.93
C PHE A 70 4.47 9.78 4.53
N LEU A 71 4.25 11.07 4.75
CA LEU A 71 5.26 11.93 5.42
C LEU A 71 5.57 11.42 6.82
N TRP A 72 4.53 10.99 7.55
CA TRP A 72 4.72 10.46 8.90
C TRP A 72 5.57 9.19 8.91
N VAL A 73 5.29 8.23 8.00
CA VAL A 73 6.07 6.98 7.95
C VAL A 73 7.48 7.23 7.42
N GLU A 74 7.65 8.23 6.56
CA GLU A 74 8.98 8.65 6.09
C GLU A 74 9.82 9.17 7.25
N GLU A 75 9.23 9.99 8.12
CA GLU A 75 9.89 10.47 9.34
C GLU A 75 10.28 9.31 10.29
N LYS A 76 9.45 8.27 10.33
CA LYS A 76 9.72 7.08 11.14
C LYS A 76 10.80 6.20 10.51
N GLN A 77 11.23 6.51 9.28
CA GLN A 77 12.19 5.71 8.52
C GLN A 77 11.65 4.30 8.21
N TRP A 78 10.34 4.21 8.01
CA TRP A 78 9.68 2.95 7.64
C TRP A 78 9.60 2.74 6.13
N LEU A 79 10.06 3.72 5.34
CA LEU A 79 10.18 3.60 3.89
C LEU A 79 11.66 3.47 3.52
N LYS A 80 11.93 2.75 2.44
CA LYS A 80 13.29 2.67 1.92
C LYS A 80 13.75 4.05 1.47
N LYS A 81 15.03 4.32 1.67
CA LYS A 81 15.66 5.52 1.18
C LYS A 81 15.41 5.63 -0.34
N ASP A 82 15.17 6.85 -0.82
CA ASP A 82 14.90 7.13 -2.24
C ASP A 82 13.58 6.57 -2.75
N THR A 83 12.63 6.26 -1.85
CA THR A 83 11.29 5.85 -2.23
C THR A 83 10.49 7.07 -2.68
N ASP A 84 9.94 7.00 -3.89
CA ASP A 84 9.05 8.05 -4.40
C ASP A 84 7.59 7.62 -4.24
N TRP A 85 7.07 7.85 -3.02
CA TRP A 85 5.68 7.51 -2.72
C TRP A 85 4.67 8.42 -3.44
N ASN A 86 5.11 9.61 -3.90
CA ASN A 86 4.24 10.52 -4.67
C ASN A 86 3.79 9.91 -5.98
N VAL A 87 4.70 9.23 -6.69
CA VAL A 87 4.37 8.55 -7.94
C VAL A 87 3.34 7.47 -7.68
N MET A 88 3.52 6.70 -6.61
CA MET A 88 2.58 5.65 -6.23
C MET A 88 1.19 6.22 -5.90
N LEU A 89 1.14 7.33 -5.19
CA LEU A 89 -0.13 8.00 -4.85
C LEU A 89 -0.88 8.43 -6.11
N VAL A 90 -0.16 9.01 -7.09
CA VAL A 90 -0.75 9.41 -8.35
C VAL A 90 -1.27 8.20 -9.13
N ASP A 91 -0.49 7.12 -9.17
CA ASP A 91 -0.90 5.89 -9.85
C ASP A 91 -2.12 5.26 -9.18
N TYR A 92 -2.19 5.31 -7.84
CA TYR A 92 -3.38 4.85 -7.13
C TYR A 92 -4.62 5.63 -7.56
N GLN A 93 -4.51 6.96 -7.66
CA GLN A 93 -5.63 7.79 -8.10
C GLN A 93 -6.05 7.44 -9.53
N ARG A 94 -5.09 7.15 -10.41
CA ARG A 94 -5.38 6.73 -11.78
C ARG A 94 -6.10 5.39 -11.83
N VAL A 95 -5.70 4.45 -10.98
CA VAL A 95 -6.34 3.12 -10.90
C VAL A 95 -7.83 3.26 -10.56
N GLN A 96 -8.19 4.23 -9.72
CA GLN A 96 -9.59 4.48 -9.36
C GLN A 96 -10.45 4.85 -10.58
N SER A 97 -9.83 5.38 -11.63
CA SER A 97 -10.52 5.73 -12.88
C SER A 97 -10.61 4.57 -13.87
N GLN A 98 -10.18 3.37 -13.48
CA GLN A 98 -10.20 2.17 -14.31
C GLN A 98 -9.48 2.38 -15.66
N PRO A 99 -8.17 2.65 -15.63
CA PRO A 99 -7.41 2.94 -16.84
C PRO A 99 -7.35 1.74 -17.77
N GLU A 100 -7.19 2.03 -19.07
CA GLU A 100 -7.07 1.01 -20.11
C GLU A 100 -5.84 1.31 -20.98
N GLY A 101 -5.39 0.30 -21.73
CA GLY A 101 -4.31 0.46 -22.69
C GLY A 101 -2.98 0.85 -22.08
N GLU A 102 -2.29 1.79 -22.69
CA GLU A 102 -0.95 2.22 -22.27
C GLU A 102 -0.91 2.74 -20.84
N GLU A 103 -1.94 3.45 -20.40
CA GLU A 103 -1.97 4.00 -19.05
C GLU A 103 -1.98 2.86 -18.03
N ALA A 104 -2.82 1.84 -18.25
CA ALA A 104 -2.88 0.66 -17.40
C ALA A 104 -1.55 -0.08 -17.41
N ASP A 105 -0.95 -0.24 -18.59
CA ASP A 105 0.32 -0.97 -18.73
C ASP A 105 1.46 -0.27 -17.98
N LYS A 106 1.51 1.05 -18.01
CA LYS A 106 2.54 1.82 -17.30
C LYS A 106 2.44 1.61 -15.79
N ILE A 107 1.21 1.63 -15.26
CA ILE A 107 1.00 1.40 -13.82
C ILE A 107 1.36 -0.05 -13.48
N TYR A 108 0.94 -0.99 -14.30
CA TYR A 108 1.24 -2.41 -14.10
C TYR A 108 2.76 -2.64 -13.99
N ASP A 109 3.55 -1.97 -14.84
CA ASP A 109 5.00 -2.10 -14.83
C ASP A 109 5.63 -1.63 -13.52
N GLN A 110 4.94 -0.80 -12.74
CA GLN A 110 5.42 -0.28 -11.47
C GLN A 110 5.00 -1.14 -10.27
N LEU A 111 4.10 -2.13 -10.45
CA LEU A 111 3.52 -2.87 -9.34
C LEU A 111 4.54 -3.63 -8.51
N LYS A 112 5.57 -4.19 -9.14
CA LYS A 112 6.65 -4.87 -8.41
C LYS A 112 7.38 -3.91 -7.47
N THR A 113 7.64 -2.71 -7.95
CA THR A 113 8.29 -1.66 -7.17
C THR A 113 7.41 -1.28 -5.98
N TYR A 114 6.11 -1.10 -6.21
CA TYR A 114 5.16 -0.76 -5.15
C TYR A 114 5.00 -1.89 -4.14
N TYR A 115 5.02 -3.14 -4.61
CA TYR A 115 5.00 -4.28 -3.71
C TYR A 115 6.20 -4.26 -2.77
N ILE A 116 7.39 -4.01 -3.29
CA ILE A 116 8.62 -3.94 -2.50
C ILE A 116 8.52 -2.83 -1.44
N LEU A 117 8.00 -1.67 -1.82
CA LEU A 117 7.77 -0.56 -0.91
C LEU A 117 6.85 -0.95 0.24
N PHE A 118 5.69 -1.51 -0.09
CA PHE A 118 4.71 -1.92 0.91
C PHE A 118 5.22 -3.06 1.79
N ASN A 119 5.95 -4.01 1.22
CA ASN A 119 6.49 -5.12 1.99
C ASN A 119 7.49 -4.62 3.02
N HIS A 120 8.34 -3.67 2.63
CA HIS A 120 9.29 -3.05 3.56
C HIS A 120 8.56 -2.30 4.68
N LEU A 121 7.53 -1.55 4.33
CA LEU A 121 6.69 -0.83 5.29
C LEU A 121 6.08 -1.80 6.31
N SER A 122 5.52 -2.92 5.82
CA SER A 122 4.95 -3.94 6.70
C SER A 122 5.98 -4.51 7.67
N GLU A 123 7.18 -4.81 7.18
CA GLU A 123 8.25 -5.33 8.03
C GLU A 123 8.68 -4.34 9.11
N CYS A 124 8.78 -3.06 8.76
CA CYS A 124 9.11 -2.02 9.73
C CYS A 124 8.02 -1.89 10.80
N MET A 125 6.76 -1.98 10.41
CA MET A 125 5.64 -1.93 11.34
C MET A 125 5.63 -3.12 12.29
N LYS A 126 5.98 -4.31 11.81
CA LYS A 126 6.09 -5.50 12.67
C LYS A 126 7.15 -5.31 13.73
N LEU A 127 8.30 -4.77 13.36
CA LEU A 127 9.38 -4.49 14.31
C LEU A 127 8.98 -3.42 15.31
N ALA A 128 8.28 -2.39 14.88
CA ALA A 128 7.82 -1.30 15.73
C ALA A 128 6.77 -1.76 16.75
N GLY A 129 6.01 -2.82 16.42
CA GLY A 129 4.96 -3.35 17.29
C GLY A 129 5.45 -4.37 18.32
N GLU A 130 6.72 -4.72 18.28
CA GLU A 130 7.30 -5.67 19.24
C GLU A 130 7.68 -5.03 20.56
#